data_15a0ac53480953ef3b32e9ebaacc7413
#
_entry.id   15a0ac53480953ef3b32e9ebaacc7413
#
_cell.length_a   1.000
_cell.length_b   1.000
_cell.length_c   1.000
_cell.angle_alpha   90.00
_cell.angle_beta   90.00
_cell.angle_gamma   90.00
#
_symmetry.space_group_name_H-M   'P 1'
#
loop_
_entity.id
_entity.type
_entity.pdbx_description
1 polymer ?
#
loop_
_entity_poly.entity_id
_entity_poly.type
_entity_poly.pdbx_seq_one_letter_code
_entity_poly.pdbx_strand_id
1 'polypeptide(L)'
;KTNLAGLLDYTYQPVEVHTDIPMEHRTFKGYRRRNGDVGVRNEIWIIPTVGCVNGIVNQLAEGLRRETDGGKGVDAIVAFPHNYGCSQLGEDHENTKKILRDMVLHPNAGAVLVVGLGCENNQPDVFREFIGSYDKDRIRFMVAQKVDDEYEEGMRILRELYAKCCQDERTDVPLSELRVGLKCGGSDGFSGITANPLLGMFSDYLIAQGGTSVLTEVPEMFGAETILMNRCRTTELFNQTVSLINDFKEYFLSHGEPVGENPSPGNKAGGISTLEEKALGCTQK
;
A
#
# COMPACT_ATOMS: atom_id res chain seq x y z
N LYS A 1 28.42 -11.00 17.20
CA LYS A 1 27.21 -10.15 17.16
C LYS A 1 27.36 -9.24 15.96
N THR A 2 26.47 -9.34 15.00
CA THR A 2 26.40 -8.42 13.87
C THR A 2 26.00 -7.05 14.38
N ASN A 3 26.74 -5.99 14.01
CA ASN A 3 26.39 -4.63 14.38
C ASN A 3 25.31 -4.12 13.40
N LEU A 4 24.05 -4.42 13.68
CA LEU A 4 22.92 -4.02 12.85
C LEU A 4 22.66 -2.50 12.85
N ALA A 5 23.16 -1.79 13.87
CA ALA A 5 23.06 -0.33 13.95
C ALA A 5 24.12 0.39 13.09
N GLY A 6 25.16 -0.30 12.66
CA GLY A 6 26.19 0.26 11.80
C GLY A 6 25.61 0.68 10.44
N LEU A 7 26.00 1.87 9.97
CA LEU A 7 25.67 2.29 8.62
C LEU A 7 26.41 1.45 7.60
N LEU A 8 25.80 1.23 6.44
CA LEU A 8 26.40 0.43 5.38
C LEU A 8 27.44 1.24 4.59
N ASP A 9 28.56 0.58 4.37
CA ASP A 9 29.63 1.04 3.49
C ASP A 9 30.05 -0.14 2.61
N TYR A 10 29.24 -0.42 1.58
CA TYR A 10 29.42 -1.56 0.70
C TYR A 10 29.94 -1.16 -0.67
N THR A 11 30.81 -2.02 -1.21
CA THR A 11 31.16 -1.94 -2.63
C THR A 11 30.17 -2.76 -3.45
N TYR A 12 29.67 -2.17 -4.53
CA TYR A 12 28.74 -2.85 -5.43
C TYR A 12 29.40 -4.07 -6.08
N GLN A 13 28.82 -5.23 -5.82
CA GLN A 13 29.22 -6.50 -6.40
C GLN A 13 28.02 -7.11 -7.13
N PRO A 14 27.80 -6.73 -8.40
CA PRO A 14 26.63 -7.19 -9.12
C PRO A 14 26.59 -8.70 -9.24
N VAL A 15 25.43 -9.27 -8.92
CA VAL A 15 25.12 -10.68 -9.12
C VAL A 15 24.20 -10.79 -10.33
N GLU A 16 24.56 -11.62 -11.28
CA GLU A 16 23.69 -11.94 -12.39
C GLU A 16 22.52 -12.79 -11.90
N VAL A 17 21.31 -12.24 -12.04
CA VAL A 17 20.08 -12.96 -11.66
C VAL A 17 19.55 -13.65 -12.91
N HIS A 18 19.72 -14.96 -12.99
CA HIS A 18 19.10 -15.77 -14.03
C HIS A 18 17.78 -16.36 -13.52
N THR A 19 16.79 -16.35 -14.37
CA THR A 19 15.55 -17.10 -14.14
C THR A 19 15.34 -18.03 -15.32
N ASP A 20 15.19 -19.30 -15.03
CA ASP A 20 14.79 -20.32 -16.03
C ASP A 20 13.27 -20.33 -16.25
N ILE A 21 12.54 -19.42 -15.62
CA ILE A 21 11.08 -19.32 -15.73
C ILE A 21 10.74 -18.66 -17.08
N PRO A 22 10.07 -19.37 -18.01
CA PRO A 22 9.72 -18.81 -19.29
C PRO A 22 8.61 -17.75 -19.15
N MET A 23 8.62 -16.76 -20.04
CA MET A 23 7.50 -15.84 -20.19
C MET A 23 6.36 -16.56 -20.89
N GLU A 24 5.26 -16.80 -20.18
CA GLU A 24 4.12 -17.58 -20.66
C GLU A 24 2.99 -16.72 -21.25
N HIS A 25 3.12 -15.39 -21.23
CA HIS A 25 2.12 -14.43 -21.70
C HIS A 25 0.71 -14.66 -21.08
N ARG A 26 0.66 -15.07 -19.82
CA ARG A 26 -0.60 -15.29 -19.11
C ARG A 26 -1.31 -13.99 -18.81
N THR A 27 -2.62 -14.09 -18.71
CA THR A 27 -3.52 -13.01 -18.34
C THR A 27 -4.24 -13.31 -17.03
N PHE A 28 -4.76 -12.26 -16.40
CA PHE A 28 -5.70 -12.35 -15.31
C PHE A 28 -6.93 -11.49 -15.60
N LYS A 29 -8.02 -11.69 -14.88
CA LYS A 29 -9.24 -10.88 -15.00
C LYS A 29 -9.13 -9.66 -14.11
N GLY A 30 -8.90 -8.48 -14.69
CA GLY A 30 -8.75 -7.20 -14.01
C GLY A 30 -9.68 -6.11 -14.54
N TYR A 31 -9.81 -5.02 -13.79
CA TYR A 31 -10.58 -3.84 -14.15
C TYR A 31 -9.65 -2.76 -14.70
N ARG A 32 -9.72 -2.48 -16.00
CA ARG A 32 -8.94 -1.40 -16.60
C ARG A 32 -9.60 -0.06 -16.32
N ARG A 33 -8.88 0.83 -15.66
CA ARG A 33 -9.34 2.18 -15.36
C ARG A 33 -9.10 3.12 -16.54
N ARG A 34 -9.79 4.27 -16.52
CA ARG A 34 -9.71 5.26 -17.61
C ARG A 34 -8.31 5.84 -17.83
N ASN A 35 -7.49 5.93 -16.78
CA ASN A 35 -6.10 6.35 -16.83
C ASN A 35 -5.13 5.26 -17.31
N GLY A 36 -5.63 4.05 -17.60
CA GLY A 36 -4.85 2.89 -18.05
C GLY A 36 -4.43 1.93 -16.93
N ASP A 37 -4.49 2.34 -15.66
CA ASP A 37 -4.17 1.46 -14.53
C ASP A 37 -5.15 0.29 -14.43
N VAL A 38 -4.71 -0.79 -13.76
CA VAL A 38 -5.50 -2.01 -13.62
C VAL A 38 -5.72 -2.35 -12.16
N GLY A 39 -6.99 -2.46 -11.77
CA GLY A 39 -7.41 -2.98 -10.49
C GLY A 39 -7.70 -4.47 -10.56
N VAL A 40 -7.34 -5.21 -9.52
CA VAL A 40 -7.75 -6.61 -9.33
C VAL A 40 -9.12 -6.71 -8.62
N ARG A 41 -9.56 -5.59 -8.04
CA ARG A 41 -10.84 -5.43 -7.35
C ARG A 41 -11.60 -4.22 -7.90
N ASN A 42 -12.92 -4.19 -7.63
CA ASN A 42 -13.79 -3.07 -7.96
C ASN A 42 -14.56 -2.66 -6.70
N GLU A 43 -13.91 -1.85 -5.88
CA GLU A 43 -14.44 -1.47 -4.58
C GLU A 43 -14.93 -0.02 -4.57
N ILE A 44 -15.83 0.31 -3.66
CA ILE A 44 -16.22 1.68 -3.35
C ILE A 44 -15.52 2.09 -2.06
N TRP A 45 -14.70 3.13 -2.13
CA TRP A 45 -13.94 3.61 -1.00
C TRP A 45 -14.47 4.95 -0.51
N ILE A 46 -14.59 5.09 0.82
CA ILE A 46 -14.95 6.34 1.47
C ILE A 46 -13.75 6.76 2.30
N ILE A 47 -13.12 7.85 1.90
CA ILE A 47 -11.83 8.31 2.43
C ILE A 47 -12.02 9.66 3.12
N PRO A 48 -11.84 9.75 4.45
CA PRO A 48 -11.84 11.02 5.14
C PRO A 48 -10.54 11.80 4.87
N THR A 49 -10.60 13.12 4.80
CA THR A 49 -9.40 13.99 4.80
C THR A 49 -8.92 14.28 6.21
N VAL A 50 -9.76 14.03 7.21
CA VAL A 50 -9.50 14.29 8.64
C VAL A 50 -10.25 13.31 9.52
N GLY A 51 -9.66 12.95 10.66
CA GLY A 51 -10.26 12.01 11.61
C GLY A 51 -11.60 12.45 12.20
N CYS A 52 -11.91 13.75 12.20
CA CYS A 52 -13.18 14.28 12.72
C CYS A 52 -14.42 13.75 11.99
N VAL A 53 -14.30 13.35 10.72
CA VAL A 53 -15.42 12.81 9.94
C VAL A 53 -15.45 11.28 9.89
N ASN A 54 -14.65 10.59 10.70
CA ASN A 54 -14.63 9.12 10.76
C ASN A 54 -16.00 8.52 11.06
N GLY A 55 -16.78 9.17 11.95
CA GLY A 55 -18.13 8.73 12.29
C GLY A 55 -19.03 8.68 11.07
N ILE A 56 -19.09 9.76 10.30
CA ILE A 56 -19.95 9.85 9.11
C ILE A 56 -19.49 8.91 7.99
N VAL A 57 -18.16 8.77 7.74
CA VAL A 57 -17.69 7.86 6.67
C VAL A 57 -18.03 6.40 6.98
N ASN A 58 -17.98 5.99 8.27
CA ASN A 58 -18.41 4.66 8.68
C ASN A 58 -19.91 4.46 8.51
N GLN A 59 -20.73 5.45 8.90
CA GLN A 59 -22.19 5.40 8.73
C GLN A 59 -22.59 5.32 7.25
N LEU A 60 -21.91 6.08 6.38
CA LEU A 60 -22.13 6.05 4.95
C LEU A 60 -21.79 4.68 4.34
N ALA A 61 -20.65 4.09 4.71
CA ALA A 61 -20.29 2.75 4.25
C ALA A 61 -21.32 1.70 4.68
N GLU A 62 -21.74 1.76 5.94
CA GLU A 62 -22.75 0.85 6.50
C GLU A 62 -24.13 1.06 5.85
N GLY A 63 -24.52 2.32 5.64
CA GLY A 63 -25.78 2.67 4.96
C GLY A 63 -25.82 2.10 3.54
N LEU A 64 -24.78 2.31 2.76
CA LEU A 64 -24.73 1.78 1.40
C LEU A 64 -24.71 0.25 1.36
N ARG A 65 -23.98 -0.43 2.29
CA ARG A 65 -24.02 -1.88 2.39
C ARG A 65 -25.42 -2.41 2.67
N ARG A 66 -26.19 -1.76 3.55
CA ARG A 66 -27.58 -2.16 3.86
C ARG A 66 -28.49 -1.99 2.64
N GLU A 67 -28.38 -0.87 1.94
CA GLU A 67 -29.21 -0.59 0.75
C GLU A 67 -28.91 -1.53 -0.42
N THR A 68 -27.70 -2.08 -0.49
CA THR A 68 -27.18 -2.84 -1.64
C THR A 68 -26.99 -4.33 -1.38
N ASP A 69 -27.64 -4.88 -0.36
CA ASP A 69 -27.53 -6.29 0.04
C ASP A 69 -26.05 -6.73 0.21
N GLY A 70 -25.32 -5.96 1.01
CA GLY A 70 -23.90 -6.21 1.27
C GLY A 70 -22.95 -5.72 0.19
N GLY A 71 -23.41 -4.91 -0.77
CA GLY A 71 -22.60 -4.40 -1.90
C GLY A 71 -22.64 -5.30 -3.13
N LYS A 72 -23.75 -5.98 -3.38
CA LYS A 72 -23.92 -6.84 -4.55
C LYS A 72 -23.59 -6.08 -5.85
N GLY A 73 -22.66 -6.64 -6.64
CA GLY A 73 -22.20 -6.01 -7.90
C GLY A 73 -20.88 -5.25 -7.79
N VAL A 74 -20.33 -5.10 -6.56
CA VAL A 74 -18.97 -4.62 -6.30
C VAL A 74 -18.24 -5.59 -5.36
N ASP A 75 -16.92 -5.52 -5.31
CA ASP A 75 -16.13 -6.44 -4.47
C ASP A 75 -16.17 -6.07 -2.97
N ALA A 76 -16.29 -4.79 -2.64
CA ALA A 76 -16.49 -4.29 -1.28
C ALA A 76 -16.90 -2.81 -1.25
N ILE A 77 -17.46 -2.39 -0.12
CA ILE A 77 -17.69 -0.99 0.24
C ILE A 77 -16.90 -0.74 1.52
N VAL A 78 -15.90 0.14 1.49
CA VAL A 78 -14.92 0.28 2.57
C VAL A 78 -14.78 1.74 2.98
N ALA A 79 -14.88 2.01 4.28
CA ALA A 79 -14.44 3.26 4.88
C ALA A 79 -13.00 3.10 5.41
N PHE A 80 -12.19 4.16 5.28
CA PHE A 80 -10.79 4.17 5.75
C PHE A 80 -10.60 5.19 6.88
N PRO A 81 -11.16 4.98 8.07
CA PRO A 81 -11.00 5.91 9.18
C PRO A 81 -9.54 6.02 9.62
N HIS A 82 -9.11 7.24 9.96
CA HIS A 82 -7.76 7.52 10.46
C HIS A 82 -7.80 8.72 11.43
N ASN A 83 -6.71 8.94 12.17
CA ASN A 83 -6.63 9.99 13.19
C ASN A 83 -5.85 11.24 12.75
N TYR A 84 -5.61 11.39 11.46
CA TYR A 84 -4.76 12.43 10.89
C TYR A 84 -5.58 13.54 10.22
N GLY A 85 -4.91 14.53 9.63
CA GLY A 85 -5.48 15.58 8.79
C GLY A 85 -5.77 16.89 9.53
N CYS A 86 -5.67 16.92 10.87
CA CYS A 86 -5.81 18.11 11.68
C CYS A 86 -4.58 18.30 12.57
N SER A 87 -4.10 19.55 12.70
CA SER A 87 -2.94 19.91 13.53
C SER A 87 -1.63 19.20 13.18
N GLN A 88 -1.51 18.69 11.97
CA GLN A 88 -0.26 18.14 11.46
C GLN A 88 0.62 19.26 10.88
N LEU A 89 1.93 19.16 11.06
CA LEU A 89 2.91 20.11 10.59
C LEU A 89 3.98 19.44 9.73
N GLY A 90 4.58 20.21 8.82
CA GLY A 90 5.73 19.78 8.05
C GLY A 90 5.52 18.45 7.32
N GLU A 91 6.47 17.54 7.49
CA GLU A 91 6.48 16.25 6.77
C GLU A 91 5.31 15.34 7.11
N ASP A 92 4.81 15.36 8.33
CA ASP A 92 3.65 14.55 8.72
C ASP A 92 2.42 14.91 7.91
N HIS A 93 2.20 16.22 7.70
CA HIS A 93 1.10 16.70 6.87
C HIS A 93 1.29 16.31 5.40
N GLU A 94 2.50 16.50 4.86
CA GLU A 94 2.81 16.15 3.48
C GLU A 94 2.70 14.63 3.23
N ASN A 95 3.15 13.80 4.15
CA ASN A 95 3.03 12.35 4.06
C ASN A 95 1.57 11.91 4.12
N THR A 96 0.76 12.49 5.02
CA THR A 96 -0.68 12.23 5.06
C THR A 96 -1.35 12.56 3.74
N LYS A 97 -1.06 13.72 3.13
CA LYS A 97 -1.60 14.10 1.82
C LYS A 97 -1.21 13.10 0.72
N LYS A 98 0.07 12.69 0.69
CA LYS A 98 0.56 11.73 -0.32
C LYS A 98 -0.15 10.39 -0.19
N ILE A 99 -0.24 9.85 1.04
CA ILE A 99 -0.90 8.56 1.29
C ILE A 99 -2.38 8.63 0.89
N LEU A 100 -3.10 9.66 1.32
CA LEU A 100 -4.52 9.81 0.97
C LEU A 100 -4.73 9.99 -0.54
N ARG A 101 -3.86 10.74 -1.23
CA ARG A 101 -3.89 10.86 -2.70
C ARG A 101 -3.73 9.50 -3.36
N ASP A 102 -2.75 8.72 -2.92
CA ASP A 102 -2.44 7.43 -3.53
C ASP A 102 -3.57 6.42 -3.27
N MET A 103 -4.25 6.53 -2.12
CA MET A 103 -5.49 5.78 -1.85
C MET A 103 -6.63 6.22 -2.79
N VAL A 104 -6.85 7.52 -2.95
CA VAL A 104 -7.92 8.06 -3.83
C VAL A 104 -7.72 7.62 -5.29
N LEU A 105 -6.46 7.54 -5.74
CA LEU A 105 -6.11 7.14 -7.11
C LEU A 105 -5.86 5.64 -7.28
N HIS A 106 -6.02 4.85 -6.22
CA HIS A 106 -5.70 3.43 -6.24
C HIS A 106 -6.63 2.66 -7.21
N PRO A 107 -6.09 1.83 -8.12
CA PRO A 107 -6.89 1.20 -9.17
C PRO A 107 -7.90 0.15 -8.68
N ASN A 108 -7.76 -0.39 -7.45
CA ASN A 108 -8.76 -1.26 -6.85
C ASN A 108 -10.04 -0.51 -6.45
N ALA A 109 -9.98 0.81 -6.26
CA ALA A 109 -11.16 1.63 -6.08
C ALA A 109 -11.85 1.86 -7.43
N GLY A 110 -13.01 1.26 -7.62
CA GLY A 110 -13.89 1.53 -8.76
C GLY A 110 -14.52 2.91 -8.64
N ALA A 111 -14.78 3.35 -7.41
CA ALA A 111 -15.19 4.71 -7.09
C ALA A 111 -14.75 5.14 -5.70
N VAL A 112 -14.60 6.45 -5.51
CA VAL A 112 -14.17 7.05 -4.24
C VAL A 112 -15.06 8.24 -3.89
N LEU A 113 -15.53 8.27 -2.64
CA LEU A 113 -16.04 9.46 -2.00
C LEU A 113 -15.03 9.98 -1.00
N VAL A 114 -14.46 11.15 -1.26
CA VAL A 114 -13.59 11.87 -0.32
C VAL A 114 -14.44 12.77 0.55
N VAL A 115 -14.34 12.63 1.87
CA VAL A 115 -15.14 13.38 2.83
C VAL A 115 -14.23 14.25 3.70
N GLY A 116 -14.42 15.56 3.62
CA GLY A 116 -13.78 16.54 4.49
C GLY A 116 -14.75 17.16 5.48
N LEU A 117 -14.23 17.72 6.58
CA LEU A 117 -15.02 18.49 7.53
C LEU A 117 -15.21 19.92 7.03
N GLY A 118 -14.14 20.63 6.67
CA GLY A 118 -14.12 22.01 6.19
C GLY A 118 -13.22 22.96 6.95
N CYS A 119 -12.67 22.55 8.11
CA CYS A 119 -11.76 23.38 8.93
C CYS A 119 -10.38 22.72 9.19
N GLU A 120 -10.14 21.55 8.61
CA GLU A 120 -8.90 20.81 8.74
C GLU A 120 -7.71 21.45 8.02
N ASN A 121 -6.47 21.06 8.41
CA ASN A 121 -5.27 21.48 7.69
C ASN A 121 -5.25 20.90 6.27
N ASN A 122 -5.71 19.66 6.11
CA ASN A 122 -5.83 19.01 4.82
C ASN A 122 -7.12 19.44 4.10
N GLN A 123 -7.27 20.75 3.85
CA GLN A 123 -8.46 21.35 3.24
C GLN A 123 -8.89 20.62 1.96
N PRO A 124 -10.16 20.21 1.80
CA PRO A 124 -10.62 19.42 0.66
C PRO A 124 -10.35 20.08 -0.70
N ASP A 125 -10.41 21.39 -0.81
CA ASP A 125 -10.15 22.09 -2.07
C ASP A 125 -8.66 22.06 -2.42
N VAL A 126 -7.77 22.31 -1.44
CA VAL A 126 -6.32 22.22 -1.60
C VAL A 126 -5.90 20.76 -1.89
N PHE A 127 -6.52 19.80 -1.19
CA PHE A 127 -6.27 18.38 -1.43
C PHE A 127 -6.69 17.95 -2.84
N ARG A 128 -7.82 18.45 -3.34
CA ARG A 128 -8.27 18.21 -4.71
C ARG A 128 -7.26 18.72 -5.75
N GLU A 129 -6.71 19.90 -5.55
CA GLU A 129 -5.66 20.45 -6.40
C GLU A 129 -4.39 19.60 -6.34
N PHE A 130 -4.02 19.14 -5.15
CA PHE A 130 -2.85 18.26 -4.94
C PHE A 130 -3.00 16.89 -5.63
N ILE A 131 -4.20 16.33 -5.68
CA ILE A 131 -4.48 15.09 -6.43
C ILE A 131 -4.21 15.29 -7.94
N GLY A 132 -4.48 16.47 -8.47
CA GLY A 132 -4.30 16.79 -9.87
C GLY A 132 -5.38 16.20 -10.77
N SER A 133 -4.99 15.51 -11.84
CA SER A 133 -5.96 14.92 -12.80
C SER A 133 -6.54 13.61 -12.26
N TYR A 134 -7.86 13.52 -12.25
CA TYR A 134 -8.58 12.31 -11.83
C TYR A 134 -9.91 12.16 -12.59
N ASP A 135 -10.50 10.98 -12.55
CA ASP A 135 -11.82 10.72 -13.13
C ASP A 135 -12.93 11.29 -12.24
N LYS A 136 -13.49 12.45 -12.65
CA LYS A 136 -14.56 13.15 -11.92
C LYS A 136 -15.87 12.36 -11.84
N ASP A 137 -16.05 11.37 -12.68
CA ASP A 137 -17.22 10.50 -12.64
C ASP A 137 -17.14 9.43 -11.56
N ARG A 138 -15.91 9.09 -11.15
CA ARG A 138 -15.59 8.03 -10.19
C ARG A 138 -15.09 8.55 -8.85
N ILE A 139 -14.53 9.75 -8.81
CA ILE A 139 -14.00 10.36 -7.59
C ILE A 139 -14.80 11.63 -7.31
N ARG A 140 -15.49 11.64 -6.18
CA ARG A 140 -16.34 12.74 -5.71
C ARG A 140 -15.86 13.24 -4.36
N PHE A 141 -16.18 14.50 -4.09
CA PHE A 141 -15.82 15.19 -2.85
C PHE A 141 -17.06 15.73 -2.17
N MET A 142 -17.11 15.59 -0.86
CA MET A 142 -18.11 16.20 0.01
C MET A 142 -17.42 16.91 1.18
N VAL A 143 -17.90 18.07 1.56
CA VAL A 143 -17.45 18.83 2.73
C VAL A 143 -18.61 18.92 3.69
N ALA A 144 -18.51 18.27 4.87
CA ALA A 144 -19.61 18.13 5.81
C ALA A 144 -20.21 19.47 6.24
N GLN A 145 -19.37 20.48 6.53
CA GLN A 145 -19.84 21.81 6.92
C GLN A 145 -20.47 22.64 5.79
N LYS A 146 -20.46 22.18 4.54
CA LYS A 146 -21.03 22.87 3.39
C LYS A 146 -22.36 22.27 2.90
N VAL A 147 -22.87 21.26 3.59
CA VAL A 147 -24.13 20.59 3.25
C VAL A 147 -25.07 20.64 4.46
N ASP A 148 -26.37 20.60 4.20
CA ASP A 148 -27.39 20.67 5.26
C ASP A 148 -27.48 19.35 6.05
N ASP A 149 -27.32 18.21 5.36
CA ASP A 149 -27.30 16.87 5.92
C ASP A 149 -26.20 16.06 5.23
N GLU A 150 -25.14 15.79 5.98
CA GLU A 150 -23.95 15.07 5.46
C GLU A 150 -24.25 13.60 5.18
N TYR A 151 -25.21 12.98 5.88
CA TYR A 151 -25.57 11.59 5.62
C TYR A 151 -26.38 11.48 4.32
N GLU A 152 -27.43 12.27 4.16
CA GLU A 152 -28.29 12.21 2.98
C GLU A 152 -27.51 12.61 1.71
N GLU A 153 -26.69 13.66 1.76
CA GLU A 153 -25.87 14.06 0.61
C GLU A 153 -24.80 13.02 0.28
N GLY A 154 -24.12 12.48 1.30
CA GLY A 154 -23.13 11.41 1.12
C GLY A 154 -23.76 10.15 0.50
N MET A 155 -24.92 9.74 0.97
CA MET A 155 -25.66 8.60 0.41
C MET A 155 -26.12 8.86 -1.01
N ARG A 156 -26.58 10.07 -1.31
CA ARG A 156 -26.95 10.45 -2.69
C ARG A 156 -25.76 10.26 -3.65
N ILE A 157 -24.60 10.79 -3.28
CA ILE A 157 -23.37 10.63 -4.09
C ILE A 157 -22.97 9.16 -4.19
N LEU A 158 -23.02 8.40 -3.11
CA LEU A 158 -22.62 7.00 -3.07
C LEU A 158 -23.52 6.11 -3.94
N ARG A 159 -24.84 6.36 -3.97
CA ARG A 159 -25.78 5.66 -4.87
C ARG A 159 -25.42 5.87 -6.34
N GLU A 160 -25.05 7.09 -6.73
CA GLU A 160 -24.59 7.39 -8.11
C GLU A 160 -23.28 6.66 -8.43
N LEU A 161 -22.31 6.67 -7.52
CA LEU A 161 -21.02 5.98 -7.65
C LEU A 161 -21.21 4.46 -7.73
N TYR A 162 -22.08 3.91 -6.89
CA TYR A 162 -22.40 2.48 -6.86
C TYR A 162 -23.04 2.04 -8.20
N ALA A 163 -24.01 2.78 -8.71
CA ALA A 163 -24.66 2.46 -9.98
C ALA A 163 -23.66 2.42 -11.15
N LYS A 164 -22.62 3.27 -11.13
CA LYS A 164 -21.54 3.23 -12.12
C LYS A 164 -20.61 2.04 -11.94
N CYS A 165 -20.20 1.75 -10.69
CA CYS A 165 -19.32 0.62 -10.41
C CYS A 165 -19.91 -0.74 -10.78
N CYS A 166 -21.24 -0.91 -10.60
CA CYS A 166 -21.94 -2.14 -10.98
C CYS A 166 -21.91 -2.44 -12.48
N GLN A 167 -21.55 -1.46 -13.32
CA GLN A 167 -21.44 -1.61 -14.76
C GLN A 167 -20.03 -2.02 -15.21
N ASP A 168 -19.06 -2.03 -14.30
CA ASP A 168 -17.69 -2.40 -14.63
C ASP A 168 -17.56 -3.90 -14.86
N GLU A 169 -16.86 -4.25 -15.91
CA GLU A 169 -16.57 -5.64 -16.25
C GLU A 169 -15.08 -5.93 -16.18
N ARG A 170 -14.75 -7.15 -15.77
CA ARG A 170 -13.37 -7.65 -15.79
C ARG A 170 -12.99 -8.02 -17.21
N THR A 171 -11.83 -7.57 -17.64
CA THR A 171 -11.24 -7.91 -18.94
C THR A 171 -9.96 -8.72 -18.74
N ASP A 172 -9.50 -9.39 -19.81
CA ASP A 172 -8.20 -10.04 -19.79
C ASP A 172 -7.08 -9.00 -19.81
N VAL A 173 -6.20 -9.09 -18.82
CA VAL A 173 -5.07 -8.18 -18.60
C VAL A 173 -3.81 -9.00 -18.46
N PRO A 174 -2.69 -8.66 -19.12
CA PRO A 174 -1.45 -9.42 -18.99
C PRO A 174 -0.87 -9.34 -17.57
N LEU A 175 -0.20 -10.40 -17.11
CA LEU A 175 0.44 -10.43 -15.79
C LEU A 175 1.49 -9.33 -15.59
N SER A 176 2.03 -8.77 -16.66
CA SER A 176 2.95 -7.63 -16.61
C SER A 176 2.35 -6.36 -15.97
N GLU A 177 1.02 -6.28 -15.89
CA GLU A 177 0.31 -5.17 -15.23
C GLU A 177 0.04 -5.44 -13.73
N LEU A 178 0.29 -6.66 -13.26
CA LEU A 178 0.04 -7.04 -11.86
C LEU A 178 1.17 -6.52 -10.96
N ARG A 179 0.78 -5.80 -9.91
CA ARG A 179 1.68 -5.32 -8.86
C ARG A 179 1.25 -5.91 -7.53
N VAL A 180 2.17 -6.55 -6.82
CA VAL A 180 1.90 -7.23 -5.55
C VAL A 180 2.83 -6.74 -4.47
N GLY A 181 2.26 -6.21 -3.40
CA GLY A 181 3.00 -5.89 -2.16
C GLY A 181 3.17 -7.14 -1.31
N LEU A 182 4.39 -7.40 -0.87
CA LEU A 182 4.73 -8.51 0.01
C LEU A 182 5.03 -7.95 1.40
N LYS A 183 4.34 -8.48 2.42
CA LYS A 183 4.46 -8.03 3.80
C LYS A 183 4.65 -9.23 4.73
N CYS A 184 5.51 -9.07 5.74
CA CYS A 184 5.60 -10.00 6.84
C CYS A 184 4.35 -9.87 7.73
N GLY A 185 3.81 -11.01 8.18
CA GLY A 185 2.68 -11.06 9.11
C GLY A 185 3.11 -11.57 10.48
N GLY A 186 2.34 -12.51 11.04
CA GLY A 186 2.67 -13.20 12.29
C GLY A 186 3.74 -14.27 12.09
N SER A 187 4.94 -13.85 11.72
CA SER A 187 6.05 -14.76 11.40
C SER A 187 6.41 -15.67 12.59
N ASP A 188 6.67 -16.93 12.28
CA ASP A 188 7.11 -17.98 13.22
C ASP A 188 8.32 -18.74 12.65
N GLY A 189 8.83 -19.73 13.37
CA GLY A 189 9.98 -20.53 12.93
C GLY A 189 9.78 -21.30 11.63
N PHE A 190 8.53 -21.56 11.21
CA PHE A 190 8.23 -22.21 9.93
C PHE A 190 8.12 -21.23 8.76
N SER A 191 7.94 -19.96 9.01
CA SER A 191 7.79 -18.95 7.95
C SER A 191 8.98 -18.93 6.99
N GLY A 192 10.21 -19.11 7.53
CA GLY A 192 11.44 -19.14 6.74
C GLY A 192 11.61 -20.38 5.85
N ILE A 193 10.92 -21.49 6.14
CA ILE A 193 11.02 -22.73 5.39
C ILE A 193 9.75 -23.07 4.59
N THR A 194 8.67 -22.34 4.76
CA THR A 194 7.40 -22.56 4.06
C THR A 194 6.90 -21.30 3.35
N ALA A 195 6.34 -20.36 4.07
CA ALA A 195 5.65 -19.20 3.51
C ALA A 195 6.58 -18.27 2.73
N ASN A 196 7.76 -17.96 3.26
CA ASN A 196 8.70 -17.05 2.59
C ASN A 196 9.27 -17.64 1.29
N PRO A 197 9.74 -18.90 1.23
CA PRO A 197 10.14 -19.52 -0.03
C PRO A 197 9.01 -19.61 -1.06
N LEU A 198 7.76 -19.88 -0.63
CA LEU A 198 6.62 -19.89 -1.53
C LEU A 198 6.35 -18.51 -2.13
N LEU A 199 6.40 -17.46 -1.30
CA LEU A 199 6.26 -16.08 -1.77
C LEU A 199 7.40 -15.66 -2.67
N GLY A 200 8.63 -16.12 -2.39
CA GLY A 200 9.80 -15.92 -3.25
C GLY A 200 9.60 -16.53 -4.63
N MET A 201 9.17 -17.78 -4.70
CA MET A 201 8.86 -18.45 -5.97
C MET A 201 7.73 -17.74 -6.74
N PHE A 202 6.69 -17.30 -6.04
CA PHE A 202 5.63 -16.49 -6.65
C PHE A 202 6.17 -15.17 -7.20
N SER A 203 7.01 -14.48 -6.42
CA SER A 203 7.64 -13.22 -6.83
C SER A 203 8.49 -13.40 -8.07
N ASP A 204 9.35 -14.43 -8.09
CA ASP A 204 10.20 -14.76 -9.24
C ASP A 204 9.35 -15.06 -10.49
N TYR A 205 8.28 -15.84 -10.33
CA TYR A 205 7.34 -16.11 -11.41
C TYR A 205 6.69 -14.83 -11.94
N LEU A 206 6.17 -13.97 -11.04
CA LEU A 206 5.52 -12.72 -11.42
C LEU A 206 6.49 -11.78 -12.18
N ILE A 207 7.72 -11.65 -11.69
CA ILE A 207 8.76 -10.85 -12.34
C ILE A 207 9.11 -11.42 -13.72
N ALA A 208 9.23 -12.74 -13.84
CA ALA A 208 9.47 -13.39 -15.14
C ALA A 208 8.32 -13.13 -16.16
N GLN A 209 7.09 -12.90 -15.68
CA GLN A 209 5.95 -12.48 -16.53
C GLN A 209 5.91 -10.96 -16.77
N GLY A 210 6.88 -10.19 -16.29
CA GLY A 210 6.95 -8.73 -16.44
C GLY A 210 6.17 -7.95 -15.39
N GLY A 211 5.60 -8.62 -14.38
CA GLY A 211 4.89 -7.98 -13.27
C GLY A 211 5.84 -7.34 -12.24
N THR A 212 5.29 -6.85 -11.14
CA THR A 212 6.04 -6.15 -10.11
C THR A 212 5.77 -6.73 -8.73
N SER A 213 6.84 -7.06 -7.99
CA SER A 213 6.79 -7.34 -6.56
C SER A 213 7.38 -6.18 -5.78
N VAL A 214 6.75 -5.82 -4.67
CA VAL A 214 7.18 -4.73 -3.78
C VAL A 214 7.40 -5.31 -2.38
N LEU A 215 8.65 -5.28 -1.91
CA LEU A 215 8.97 -5.57 -0.51
C LEU A 215 8.69 -4.30 0.31
N THR A 216 7.87 -4.40 1.36
CA THR A 216 7.30 -3.22 2.04
C THR A 216 7.94 -2.89 3.39
N GLU A 217 8.87 -3.69 3.89
CA GLU A 217 9.34 -3.62 5.26
C GLU A 217 10.86 -3.52 5.34
N VAL A 218 11.39 -2.30 5.17
CA VAL A 218 12.84 -2.03 5.20
C VAL A 218 13.53 -2.53 6.48
N PRO A 219 12.99 -2.31 7.70
CA PRO A 219 13.66 -2.79 8.93
C PRO A 219 13.79 -4.30 9.02
N GLU A 220 12.95 -5.04 8.33
CA GLU A 220 12.99 -6.50 8.33
C GLU A 220 14.04 -7.09 7.39
N MET A 221 14.74 -6.24 6.63
CA MET A 221 15.83 -6.63 5.73
C MET A 221 17.20 -6.45 6.37
N PHE A 222 17.30 -5.79 7.54
CA PHE A 222 18.56 -5.50 8.21
C PHE A 222 19.33 -6.79 8.54
N GLY A 223 20.56 -6.86 8.05
CA GLY A 223 21.42 -8.04 8.14
C GLY A 223 21.40 -8.96 6.90
N ALA A 224 20.42 -8.82 6.02
CA ALA A 224 20.31 -9.54 4.74
C ALA A 224 20.21 -8.62 3.51
N GLU A 225 20.35 -7.33 3.70
CA GLU A 225 20.20 -6.29 2.68
C GLU A 225 21.14 -6.45 1.48
N THR A 226 22.32 -7.04 1.69
CA THR A 226 23.31 -7.30 0.62
C THR A 226 22.75 -8.18 -0.50
N ILE A 227 21.80 -9.07 -0.19
CA ILE A 227 21.15 -9.93 -1.18
C ILE A 227 20.38 -9.07 -2.19
N LEU A 228 19.65 -8.04 -1.74
CA LEU A 228 18.94 -7.11 -2.62
C LEU A 228 19.90 -6.14 -3.33
N MET A 229 20.86 -5.59 -2.59
CA MET A 229 21.82 -4.62 -3.11
C MET A 229 22.59 -5.19 -4.30
N ASN A 230 23.07 -6.42 -4.20
CA ASN A 230 23.84 -7.05 -5.28
C ASN A 230 22.99 -7.45 -6.49
N ARG A 231 21.68 -7.48 -6.36
CA ARG A 231 20.72 -7.69 -7.47
C ARG A 231 20.36 -6.40 -8.21
N CYS A 232 20.80 -5.23 -7.73
CA CYS A 232 20.59 -3.97 -8.42
C CYS A 232 21.19 -4.00 -9.82
N ARG A 233 20.45 -3.48 -10.80
CA ARG A 233 20.91 -3.46 -12.21
C ARG A 233 22.01 -2.46 -12.50
N THR A 234 22.11 -1.42 -11.67
CA THR A 234 23.06 -0.32 -11.84
C THR A 234 23.66 0.10 -10.51
N THR A 235 24.84 0.71 -10.55
CA THR A 235 25.48 1.32 -9.38
C THR A 235 24.61 2.39 -8.74
N GLU A 236 23.83 3.12 -9.53
CA GLU A 236 22.93 4.14 -9.03
C GLU A 236 21.82 3.54 -8.17
N LEU A 237 21.13 2.48 -8.64
CA LEU A 237 20.13 1.76 -7.88
C LEU A 237 20.72 1.12 -6.62
N PHE A 238 21.95 0.60 -6.71
CA PHE A 238 22.68 0.11 -5.55
C PHE A 238 22.85 1.21 -4.51
N ASN A 239 23.35 2.39 -4.89
CA ASN A 239 23.55 3.53 -3.99
C ASN A 239 22.22 4.00 -3.37
N GLN A 240 21.13 4.05 -4.15
CA GLN A 240 19.81 4.38 -3.65
C GLN A 240 19.34 3.34 -2.60
N THR A 241 19.61 2.05 -2.81
CA THR A 241 19.27 1.00 -1.84
C THR A 241 20.10 1.14 -0.56
N VAL A 242 21.40 1.47 -0.67
CA VAL A 242 22.27 1.78 0.49
C VAL A 242 21.70 2.96 1.29
N SER A 243 21.34 4.06 0.60
CA SER A 243 20.74 5.23 1.24
C SER A 243 19.43 4.86 1.94
N LEU A 244 18.53 4.15 1.27
CA LEU A 244 17.25 3.71 1.86
C LEU A 244 17.45 2.95 3.18
N ILE A 245 18.40 2.02 3.23
CA ILE A 245 18.68 1.25 4.43
C ILE A 245 19.31 2.13 5.52
N ASN A 246 20.29 2.95 5.16
CA ASN A 246 20.99 3.82 6.10
C ASN A 246 20.08 4.89 6.68
N ASP A 247 19.28 5.56 5.85
CA ASP A 247 18.32 6.59 6.27
C ASP A 247 17.32 6.03 7.27
N PHE A 248 16.87 4.78 7.07
CA PHE A 248 15.97 4.14 8.01
C PHE A 248 16.65 3.79 9.35
N LYS A 249 17.92 3.36 9.32
CA LYS A 249 18.71 3.16 10.54
C LYS A 249 18.94 4.47 11.29
N GLU A 250 19.27 5.55 10.58
CA GLU A 250 19.43 6.88 11.15
C GLU A 250 18.14 7.40 11.76
N TYR A 251 16.99 7.12 11.15
CA TYR A 251 15.68 7.44 11.72
C TYR A 251 15.51 6.83 13.13
N PHE A 252 15.79 5.54 13.32
CA PHE A 252 15.74 4.91 14.64
C PHE A 252 16.74 5.58 15.62
N LEU A 253 17.98 5.75 15.19
CA LEU A 253 19.04 6.34 16.03
C LEU A 253 18.71 7.77 16.45
N SER A 254 18.14 8.58 15.56
CA SER A 254 17.74 9.95 15.85
C SER A 254 16.64 10.07 16.91
N HIS A 255 15.84 9.01 17.10
CA HIS A 255 14.80 8.91 18.12
C HIS A 255 15.28 8.21 19.41
N GLY A 256 16.56 7.82 19.46
CA GLY A 256 17.12 7.09 20.59
C GLY A 256 16.68 5.63 20.70
N GLU A 257 16.13 5.08 19.61
CA GLU A 257 15.63 3.72 19.56
C GLU A 257 16.66 2.74 18.98
N PRO A 258 16.72 1.50 19.48
CA PRO A 258 17.65 0.50 18.98
C PRO A 258 17.20 -0.06 17.62
N VAL A 259 18.11 -0.13 16.66
CA VAL A 259 17.86 -0.65 15.31
C VAL A 259 17.53 -2.16 15.31
N GLY A 260 17.98 -2.91 16.29
CA GLY A 260 17.96 -4.39 16.32
C GLY A 260 16.88 -5.05 17.17
N GLU A 261 15.82 -4.35 17.57
CA GLU A 261 14.76 -4.86 18.46
C GLU A 261 13.74 -5.81 17.78
N ASN A 262 13.96 -6.18 16.53
CA ASN A 262 13.18 -7.18 15.80
C ASN A 262 13.89 -8.55 15.91
N PRO A 263 13.23 -9.72 16.00
CA PRO A 263 11.79 -9.96 15.94
C PRO A 263 11.02 -9.55 17.21
N SER A 264 9.71 -9.29 17.05
CA SER A 264 8.82 -8.95 18.16
C SER A 264 8.71 -10.12 19.18
N PRO A 265 8.24 -9.85 20.42
CA PRO A 265 8.03 -10.92 21.40
C PRO A 265 7.15 -12.07 20.88
N GLY A 266 6.10 -11.77 20.11
CA GLY A 266 5.24 -12.79 19.51
C GLY A 266 5.95 -13.65 18.47
N ASN A 267 6.80 -13.04 17.63
CA ASN A 267 7.61 -13.80 16.67
C ASN A 267 8.64 -14.70 17.39
N LYS A 268 9.26 -14.23 18.49
CA LYS A 268 10.17 -15.04 19.32
C LYS A 268 9.43 -16.21 19.96
N ALA A 269 8.25 -15.99 20.51
CA ALA A 269 7.39 -17.05 21.04
C ALA A 269 6.98 -18.07 19.96
N GLY A 270 6.83 -17.62 18.71
CA GLY A 270 6.57 -18.47 17.55
C GLY A 270 7.82 -19.22 17.00
N GLY A 271 9.00 -19.04 17.60
CA GLY A 271 10.22 -19.80 17.29
C GLY A 271 11.27 -19.09 16.44
N ILE A 272 11.08 -17.80 16.10
CA ILE A 272 12.15 -17.01 15.46
C ILE A 272 13.13 -16.54 16.52
N SER A 273 14.40 -16.88 16.37
CA SER A 273 15.42 -16.63 17.40
C SER A 273 16.15 -15.31 17.24
N THR A 274 16.43 -14.88 16.00
CA THR A 274 17.26 -13.70 15.71
C THR A 274 16.67 -12.84 14.60
N LEU A 275 17.11 -11.57 14.52
CA LEU A 275 16.77 -10.69 13.41
C LEU A 275 17.34 -11.21 12.10
N GLU A 276 18.52 -11.76 12.09
CA GLU A 276 19.17 -12.29 10.89
C GLU A 276 18.36 -13.44 10.27
N GLU A 277 17.80 -14.32 11.10
CA GLU A 277 16.90 -15.38 10.65
C GLU A 277 15.64 -14.79 9.98
N LYS A 278 15.01 -13.81 10.64
CA LYS A 278 13.86 -13.13 10.10
C LYS A 278 14.19 -12.35 8.83
N ALA A 279 15.28 -11.59 8.84
CA ALA A 279 15.69 -10.74 7.73
C ALA A 279 16.02 -11.54 6.46
N LEU A 280 16.67 -12.70 6.60
CA LEU A 280 16.95 -13.59 5.48
C LEU A 280 15.63 -14.06 4.82
N GLY A 281 14.68 -14.53 5.62
CA GLY A 281 13.36 -14.93 5.13
C GLY A 281 12.60 -13.79 4.44
N CYS A 282 12.59 -12.59 5.06
CA CYS A 282 11.92 -11.42 4.49
C CYS A 282 12.54 -10.94 3.18
N THR A 283 13.85 -11.08 3.01
CA THR A 283 14.56 -10.64 1.80
C THR A 283 14.43 -11.64 0.64
N GLN A 284 14.13 -12.89 0.93
CA GLN A 284 13.98 -13.97 -0.06
C GLN A 284 12.54 -14.22 -0.52
N LYS A 285 11.59 -13.43 -0.07
CA LYS A 285 10.20 -13.48 -0.55
C LYS A 285 10.09 -13.14 -2.02
#